data_fd051a8f068c8200b18c75453ed55944
#
_entry.id   fd051a8f068c8200b18c75453ed55944
#
_cell.length_a   1.000
_cell.length_b   1.000
_cell.length_c   1.000
_cell.angle_alpha   90.00
_cell.angle_beta   90.00
_cell.angle_gamma   90.00
#
_symmetry.space_group_name_H-M   'P 1'
#
loop_
_entity.id
_entity.type
_entity.pdbx_description
1 polymer ?
#
loop_
_entity_poly.entity_id
_entity_poly.type
_entity_poly.pdbx_seq_one_letter_code
_entity_poly.pdbx_strand_id
1 'polypeptide(L)'
;MNCYEHTIIAKQDLQESQVKKIIEKYETLIKKNSGKIIKTEEWGLRNFARKIKNNRKGFYFHIKFDGSGKTIEELERAENIDEMLIRYLTVRVKKHDFEENFFEKKDS
;
A
#
# COMPACT_ATOMS: atom_id res chain seq x y z
N MET A 1 17.51 7.42 -6.67
CA MET A 1 16.16 7.11 -6.22
C MET A 1 16.14 6.75 -4.75
N ASN A 2 15.03 7.06 -4.08
CA ASN A 2 14.85 6.71 -2.68
C ASN A 2 14.04 5.42 -2.55
N CYS A 3 14.23 4.72 -1.44
CA CYS A 3 13.47 3.51 -1.12
C CYS A 3 12.25 3.88 -0.29
N TYR A 4 11.09 3.36 -0.68
CA TYR A 4 9.83 3.61 0.02
C TYR A 4 9.09 2.32 0.32
N GLU A 5 8.38 2.33 1.45
CA GLU A 5 7.43 1.30 1.79
C GLU A 5 6.06 1.97 1.90
N HIS A 6 5.10 1.44 1.18
CA HIS A 6 3.77 2.03 1.07
C HIS A 6 2.71 1.01 1.46
N THR A 7 1.95 1.34 2.49
CA THR A 7 0.87 0.48 2.98
C THR A 7 -0.45 1.08 2.57
N ILE A 8 -1.32 0.26 2.00
CA ILE A 8 -2.66 0.66 1.59
C ILE A 8 -3.69 -0.22 2.28
N ILE A 9 -4.74 0.39 2.78
CA ILE A 9 -5.86 -0.31 3.40
C ILE A 9 -7.11 -0.02 2.59
N ALA A 10 -7.67 -1.06 1.97
CA ALA A 10 -8.89 -0.97 1.17
C ALA A 10 -10.10 -1.47 1.95
N LYS A 11 -11.30 -1.08 1.53
CA LYS A 11 -12.55 -1.45 2.20
C LYS A 11 -12.77 -2.95 2.25
N GLN A 12 -13.39 -3.41 3.34
CA GLN A 12 -13.62 -4.84 3.61
C GLN A 12 -14.64 -5.49 2.68
N ASP A 13 -15.54 -4.71 2.09
CA ASP A 13 -16.62 -5.23 1.25
C ASP A 13 -16.23 -5.43 -0.22
N LEU A 14 -14.95 -5.24 -0.54
CA LEU A 14 -14.45 -5.44 -1.89
C LEU A 14 -14.27 -6.92 -2.20
N GLN A 15 -14.56 -7.30 -3.44
CA GLN A 15 -14.29 -8.64 -3.93
C GLN A 15 -12.79 -8.79 -4.23
N GLU A 16 -12.30 -10.02 -4.25
CA GLU A 16 -10.89 -10.29 -4.52
C GLU A 16 -10.42 -9.71 -5.85
N SER A 17 -11.25 -9.79 -6.88
CA SER A 17 -10.93 -9.19 -8.18
C SER A 17 -10.76 -7.68 -8.13
N GLN A 18 -11.53 -7.01 -7.28
CA GLN A 18 -11.44 -5.56 -7.09
C GLN A 18 -10.15 -5.20 -6.36
N VAL A 19 -9.76 -5.98 -5.35
CA VAL A 19 -8.51 -5.77 -4.61
C VAL A 19 -7.32 -5.90 -5.55
N LYS A 20 -7.32 -6.91 -6.41
CA LYS A 20 -6.25 -7.10 -7.40
C LYS A 20 -6.15 -5.93 -8.38
N LYS A 21 -7.29 -5.40 -8.82
CA LYS A 21 -7.32 -4.22 -9.70
C LYS A 21 -6.74 -2.98 -9.02
N ILE A 22 -7.00 -2.82 -7.72
CA ILE A 22 -6.44 -1.71 -6.95
C ILE A 22 -4.92 -1.82 -6.92
N ILE A 23 -4.40 -2.99 -6.61
CA ILE A 23 -2.96 -3.24 -6.57
C ILE A 23 -2.33 -2.94 -7.92
N GLU A 24 -2.89 -3.45 -9.00
CA GLU A 24 -2.40 -3.21 -10.36
C GLU A 24 -2.41 -1.73 -10.72
N LYS A 25 -3.46 -1.03 -10.34
CA LYS A 25 -3.59 0.41 -10.57
C LYS A 25 -2.44 1.18 -9.95
N TYR A 26 -2.13 0.90 -8.68
CA TYR A 26 -1.08 1.63 -7.97
C TYR A 26 0.32 1.19 -8.39
N GLU A 27 0.52 -0.07 -8.71
CA GLU A 27 1.78 -0.52 -9.29
C GLU A 27 2.05 0.16 -10.64
N THR A 28 1.05 0.25 -11.48
CA THR A 28 1.14 0.91 -12.78
C THR A 28 1.46 2.40 -12.60
N LEU A 29 0.81 3.03 -11.65
CA LEU A 29 1.03 4.44 -11.37
C LEU A 29 2.46 4.72 -10.92
N ILE A 30 3.01 3.86 -10.06
CA ILE A 30 4.40 3.96 -9.60
C ILE A 30 5.35 3.83 -10.80
N LYS A 31 5.14 2.83 -11.65
CA LYS A 31 5.98 2.60 -12.83
C LYS A 31 5.89 3.77 -13.82
N LYS A 32 4.69 4.30 -14.02
CA LYS A 32 4.45 5.44 -14.92
C LYS A 32 5.18 6.70 -14.46
N ASN A 33 5.40 6.84 -13.17
CA ASN A 33 6.07 8.01 -12.61
C ASN A 33 7.52 7.70 -12.23
N SER A 34 8.17 6.89 -13.03
CA SER A 34 9.60 6.55 -12.93
C SER A 34 9.99 5.77 -11.67
N GLY A 35 9.02 5.11 -11.05
CA GLY A 35 9.29 4.24 -9.92
C GLY A 35 9.57 2.81 -10.36
N LYS A 36 10.20 2.05 -9.48
CA LYS A 36 10.51 0.64 -9.70
C LYS A 36 9.91 -0.19 -8.57
N ILE A 37 9.05 -1.13 -8.89
CA ILE A 37 8.46 -2.03 -7.91
C ILE A 37 9.52 -3.06 -7.49
N ILE A 38 9.76 -3.17 -6.20
CA ILE A 38 10.69 -4.14 -5.63
C ILE A 38 9.92 -5.37 -5.16
N LYS A 39 8.83 -5.16 -4.41
CA LYS A 39 8.02 -6.25 -3.90
C LYS A 39 6.61 -5.75 -3.56
N THR A 40 5.60 -6.55 -3.87
CA THR A 40 4.22 -6.28 -3.45
C THR A 40 3.76 -7.44 -2.58
N GLU A 41 3.24 -7.13 -1.40
CA GLU A 41 2.72 -8.10 -0.46
C GLU A 41 1.23 -7.87 -0.24
N GLU A 42 0.43 -8.91 -0.35
CA GLU A 42 -0.97 -8.89 0.02
C GLU A 42 -1.10 -9.51 1.41
N TRP A 43 -1.51 -8.72 2.37
CA TRP A 43 -1.62 -9.19 3.75
C TRP A 43 -3.03 -9.68 4.08
N GLY A 44 -3.98 -9.44 3.19
CA GLY A 44 -5.34 -9.93 3.33
C GLY A 44 -6.19 -9.08 4.25
N LEU A 45 -7.35 -9.64 4.62
CA LEU A 45 -8.31 -8.95 5.48
C LEU A 45 -7.83 -8.98 6.93
N ARG A 46 -7.76 -7.81 7.55
CA ARG A 46 -7.28 -7.66 8.94
C ARG A 46 -8.26 -6.82 9.75
N ASN A 47 -8.37 -7.16 11.02
CA ASN A 47 -9.15 -6.37 11.97
C ASN A 47 -8.35 -5.17 12.46
N PHE A 48 -9.03 -4.04 12.66
CA PHE A 48 -8.41 -2.88 13.29
C PHE A 48 -8.58 -2.94 14.79
N ALA A 49 -7.58 -2.47 15.54
CA ALA A 49 -7.70 -2.32 16.98
C ALA A 49 -8.79 -1.30 17.33
N ARG A 50 -8.97 -0.29 16.48
CA ARG A 50 -10.00 0.73 16.59
C ARG A 50 -10.62 0.95 15.22
N LYS A 51 -11.87 1.43 15.18
CA LYS A 51 -12.51 1.77 13.91
C LYS A 51 -11.71 2.87 13.19
N ILE A 52 -11.50 2.67 11.89
CA ILE A 52 -10.91 3.70 11.02
C ILE A 52 -11.99 4.09 10.03
N LYS A 53 -12.42 5.36 10.06
CA LYS A 53 -13.51 5.88 9.21
C LYS A 53 -14.74 4.96 9.23
N ASN A 54 -15.15 4.54 10.43
CA ASN A 54 -16.28 3.64 10.67
C ASN A 54 -16.11 2.22 10.14
N ASN A 55 -14.90 1.82 9.76
CA ASN A 55 -14.60 0.45 9.33
C ASN A 55 -13.87 -0.29 10.45
N ARG A 56 -14.22 -1.56 10.66
CA ARG A 56 -13.57 -2.42 11.65
C ARG A 56 -12.51 -3.30 11.04
N LYS A 57 -12.58 -3.52 9.73
CA LYS A 57 -11.68 -4.38 8.98
C LYS A 57 -11.28 -3.71 7.67
N GLY A 58 -10.20 -4.14 7.10
CA GLY A 58 -9.79 -3.72 5.77
C GLY A 58 -8.81 -4.69 5.16
N PHE A 59 -8.68 -4.61 3.84
CA PHE A 59 -7.68 -5.38 3.11
C PHE A 59 -6.39 -4.59 3.12
N TYR A 60 -5.33 -5.21 3.64
CA TYR A 60 -4.00 -4.62 3.70
C TYR A 60 -3.14 -5.12 2.57
N PHE A 61 -2.45 -4.22 1.90
CA PHE A 61 -1.37 -4.59 1.01
C PHE A 61 -0.24 -3.58 1.09
N HIS A 62 0.95 -4.03 0.79
CA HIS A 62 2.18 -3.31 1.04
C HIS A 62 3.06 -3.37 -0.20
N ILE A 63 3.52 -2.22 -0.67
CA ILE A 63 4.37 -2.14 -1.85
C ILE A 63 5.71 -1.54 -1.45
N LYS A 64 6.78 -2.27 -1.73
CA LYS A 64 8.14 -1.76 -1.59
C LYS A 64 8.59 -1.31 -2.96
N PHE A 65 9.00 -0.07 -3.08
CA PHE A 65 9.39 0.49 -4.38
C PHE A 65 10.48 1.56 -4.24
N ASP A 66 11.17 1.78 -5.34
CA ASP A 66 12.11 2.88 -5.49
C ASP A 66 11.44 3.98 -6.30
N GLY A 67 11.65 5.21 -5.91
CA GLY A 67 11.04 6.34 -6.59
C GLY A 67 11.60 7.67 -6.14
N SER A 68 10.94 8.74 -6.58
CA SER A 68 11.28 10.11 -6.22
C SER A 68 10.10 10.76 -5.49
N GLY A 69 10.31 11.99 -5.03
CA GLY A 69 9.22 12.77 -4.43
C GLY A 69 8.03 12.92 -5.36
N LYS A 70 8.28 13.02 -6.67
CA LYS A 70 7.21 13.12 -7.68
C LYS A 70 6.40 11.83 -7.78
N THR A 71 7.07 10.68 -7.67
CA THR A 71 6.38 9.37 -7.65
C THR A 71 5.39 9.33 -6.50
N ILE A 72 5.81 9.75 -5.30
CA ILE A 72 4.97 9.80 -4.11
C ILE A 72 3.82 10.78 -4.29
N GLU A 73 4.11 11.98 -4.82
CA GLU A 73 3.10 13.00 -5.02
C GLU A 73 1.96 12.52 -5.91
N GLU A 74 2.29 11.89 -7.03
CA GLU A 74 1.28 11.36 -7.95
C GLU A 74 0.52 10.17 -7.34
N LEU A 75 1.21 9.32 -6.59
CA LEU A 75 0.61 8.20 -5.90
C LEU A 75 -0.43 8.66 -4.88
N GLU A 76 -0.05 9.62 -4.04
CA GLU A 76 -0.95 10.14 -2.99
C GLU A 76 -2.10 10.95 -3.56
N ARG A 77 -1.87 11.65 -4.67
CA ARG A 77 -2.94 12.38 -5.35
C ARG A 77 -4.05 11.42 -5.82
N ALA A 78 -3.67 10.29 -6.40
CA ALA A 78 -4.64 9.28 -6.83
C ALA A 78 -5.35 8.64 -5.64
N GLU A 79 -4.62 8.38 -4.55
CA GLU A 79 -5.18 7.76 -3.36
C GLU A 79 -6.17 8.65 -2.63
N ASN A 80 -5.92 9.95 -2.61
CA ASN A 80 -6.81 10.92 -1.96
C ASN A 80 -8.23 10.92 -2.54
N ILE A 81 -8.37 10.61 -3.81
CA ILE A 81 -9.68 10.63 -4.48
C ILE A 81 -10.26 9.23 -4.66
N ASP A 82 -9.56 8.20 -4.21
CA ASP A 82 -10.00 6.81 -4.37
C ASP A 82 -10.91 6.40 -3.21
N GLU A 83 -12.20 6.28 -3.49
CA GLU A 83 -13.20 5.92 -2.49
C GLU A 83 -13.09 4.47 -2.00
N MET A 84 -12.36 3.63 -2.71
CA MET A 84 -12.14 2.23 -2.31
C MET A 84 -11.13 2.09 -1.18
N LEU A 85 -10.37 3.16 -0.90
CA LEU A 85 -9.34 3.15 0.14
C LEU A 85 -9.85 3.74 1.44
N ILE A 86 -9.46 3.10 2.55
CA ILE A 86 -9.72 3.63 3.90
C ILE A 86 -8.55 4.51 4.33
N ARG A 87 -7.35 4.04 4.09
CA ARG A 87 -6.14 4.72 4.55
C ARG A 87 -4.93 4.28 3.73
N TYR A 88 -3.93 5.14 3.67
CA TYR A 88 -2.64 4.81 3.08
C TYR A 88 -1.52 5.51 3.85
N LEU A 89 -0.32 4.94 3.78
CA LEU A 89 0.85 5.48 4.47
C LEU A 89 2.11 5.16 3.69
N THR A 90 2.93 6.18 3.43
CA THR A 90 4.24 6.03 2.80
C THR A 90 5.33 6.31 3.80
N VAL A 91 6.31 5.42 3.88
CA VAL A 91 7.48 5.58 4.74
C VAL A 91 8.73 5.46 3.89
N ARG A 92 9.64 6.44 4.03
CA ARG A 92 10.94 6.39 3.39
C ARG A 92 11.87 5.54 4.23
N VAL A 93 12.56 4.59 3.60
CA VAL A 93 13.49 3.69 4.28
C VAL A 93 14.88 3.80 3.64
N LYS A 94 15.91 3.38 4.37
CA LYS A 94 17.29 3.44 3.85
C LYS A 94 17.54 2.38 2.79
N LYS A 95 16.99 1.20 3.01
CA LYS A 95 17.06 0.09 2.06
C LYS A 95 15.87 -0.83 2.28
N HIS A 96 15.52 -1.62 1.26
CA HIS A 96 14.43 -2.58 1.37
C HIS A 96 14.87 -3.83 2.11
N ASP A 97 13.96 -4.33 2.96
CA ASP A 97 14.13 -5.61 3.64
C ASP A 97 13.27 -6.64 2.89
N PHE A 98 13.91 -7.64 2.32
CA PHE A 98 13.25 -8.67 1.53
C PHE A 98 12.84 -9.90 2.33
N GLU A 99 13.36 -10.05 3.55
CA GLU A 99 13.18 -11.24 4.35
C GLU A 99 12.00 -11.18 5.30
N GLU A 100 11.62 -9.97 5.72
CA GLU A 100 10.56 -9.76 6.69
C GLU A 100 9.43 -8.95 6.09
N ASN A 101 8.19 -9.31 6.45
CA ASN A 101 7.08 -8.41 6.22
C ASN A 101 6.72 -7.71 7.53
N PHE A 102 6.00 -6.62 7.41
CA PHE A 102 5.70 -5.73 8.53
C PHE A 102 4.91 -6.42 9.64
N PHE A 103 3.97 -7.28 9.30
CA PHE A 103 3.15 -7.98 10.30
C PHE A 103 3.92 -9.06 11.05
N GLU A 104 4.74 -9.80 10.38
CA GLU A 104 5.58 -10.82 11.01
C GLU A 104 6.50 -10.19 12.04
N LYS A 105 7.06 -9.05 11.71
CA LYS A 105 7.93 -8.29 12.61
C LYS A 105 7.19 -7.79 13.84
N LYS A 106 5.93 -7.40 13.71
CA LYS A 106 5.11 -6.93 14.82
C LYS A 106 4.66 -8.04 15.74
N ASP A 107 4.44 -9.21 15.21
CA ASP A 107 3.92 -10.36 15.93
C ASP A 107 5.01 -11.15 16.67
N SER A 108 6.25 -10.86 16.38
CA SER A 108 7.40 -11.54 16.99
C SER A 108 7.81 -10.95 18.34
#